data_71db2e548c411b34fe4a24b1c65e57b4
#
_entry.id   71db2e548c411b34fe4a24b1c65e57b4
#
_cell.length_a   1.000
_cell.length_b   1.000
_cell.length_c   1.000
_cell.angle_alpha   90.00
_cell.angle_beta   90.00
_cell.angle_gamma   90.00
#
_symmetry.space_group_name_H-M   'P 1'
#
loop_
_entity.id
_entity.type
_entity.pdbx_description
1 polymer ?
#
loop_
_entity_poly.entity_id
_entity_poly.type
_entity_poly.pdbx_seq_one_letter_code
_entity_poly.pdbx_strand_id
1 'polypeptide(L)'
;RSLPSTKNWTHAIYFRFVIADYFISKVAKVLYLDADIICQGTIEPLIKFSFPDDKVAMVVTEGQADWWEKRAHSLGVAGISKGYFNSGFLLINTAKWAAQQVSARAIAMLNEPEVIKKITHPDQDVLNMLLADKLIFADIKYNTQFSLNYQLKESFINPVTNNTIFIHYIGPTKPWHDWAWDYPVSQAFMEAKNASPWKNTALLKPN
;
A
#
# COMPACT_ATOMS: atom_id res chain seq x y z
N ARG A 1 22.98 -11.22 -4.02
CA ARG A 1 22.89 -9.80 -4.41
C ARG A 1 21.98 -9.10 -3.41
N SER A 2 22.32 -7.87 -2.98
CA SER A 2 21.47 -7.07 -2.11
C SER A 2 20.32 -6.47 -2.92
N LEU A 3 19.09 -6.49 -2.36
CA LEU A 3 17.94 -5.82 -2.96
C LEU A 3 18.16 -4.30 -2.98
N PRO A 4 17.60 -3.56 -3.95
CA PRO A 4 17.72 -2.11 -4.02
C PRO A 4 17.23 -1.45 -2.73
N SER A 5 17.97 -0.49 -2.21
CA SER A 5 17.52 0.38 -1.12
C SER A 5 17.78 1.83 -1.48
N THR A 6 16.98 2.74 -0.97
CA THR A 6 17.14 4.19 -1.17
C THR A 6 17.16 4.90 0.18
N LYS A 7 17.43 6.20 0.17
CA LYS A 7 17.31 7.02 1.39
C LYS A 7 15.91 7.01 1.98
N ASN A 8 14.89 6.78 1.15
CA ASN A 8 13.48 6.87 1.55
C ASN A 8 12.89 5.51 1.93
N TRP A 9 13.45 4.39 1.43
CA TRP A 9 12.91 3.04 1.63
C TRP A 9 13.98 2.07 2.08
N THR A 10 13.73 1.45 3.24
CA THR A 10 14.55 0.36 3.77
C THR A 10 14.15 -0.97 3.13
N HIS A 11 14.93 -2.02 3.36
CA HIS A 11 14.58 -3.37 2.91
C HIS A 11 13.26 -3.91 3.47
N ALA A 12 12.70 -3.25 4.50
CA ALA A 12 11.41 -3.63 5.09
C ALA A 12 10.25 -3.57 4.09
N ILE A 13 10.33 -2.71 3.03
CA ILE A 13 9.33 -2.67 1.97
C ILE A 13 9.14 -4.01 1.26
N TYR A 14 10.16 -4.87 1.25
CA TYR A 14 10.11 -6.18 0.58
C TYR A 14 9.49 -7.29 1.43
N PHE A 15 9.18 -7.03 2.71
CA PHE A 15 8.47 -8.00 3.52
C PHE A 15 7.09 -8.33 2.97
N ARG A 16 6.44 -7.39 2.28
CA ARG A 16 5.16 -7.61 1.60
C ARG A 16 5.23 -8.68 0.50
N PHE A 17 6.40 -8.97 -0.05
CA PHE A 17 6.55 -10.05 -1.02
C PHE A 17 6.50 -11.43 -0.36
N VAL A 18 7.15 -11.58 0.78
CA VAL A 18 7.38 -12.89 1.41
C VAL A 18 6.37 -13.25 2.50
N ILE A 19 5.60 -12.26 2.99
CA ILE A 19 4.66 -12.52 4.08
C ILE A 19 3.57 -13.52 3.69
N ALA A 20 3.09 -13.46 2.44
CA ALA A 20 2.09 -14.37 1.94
C ALA A 20 2.61 -15.82 1.92
N ASP A 21 3.89 -16.03 1.54
CA ASP A 21 4.51 -17.36 1.52
C ASP A 21 4.58 -17.97 2.92
N TYR A 22 4.86 -17.16 3.94
CA TYR A 22 4.86 -17.64 5.33
C TYR A 22 3.49 -18.14 5.79
N PHE A 23 2.41 -17.57 5.25
CA PHE A 23 1.05 -17.89 5.62
C PHE A 23 0.38 -18.93 4.69
N ILE A 24 1.04 -19.36 3.60
CA ILE A 24 0.56 -20.49 2.78
C ILE A 24 0.27 -21.69 3.69
N SER A 25 -0.76 -22.42 3.42
CA SER A 25 -1.22 -23.57 4.22
C SER A 25 -1.70 -23.25 5.64
N LYS A 26 -1.53 -22.04 6.14
CA LYS A 26 -2.02 -21.61 7.45
C LYS A 26 -3.36 -20.87 7.35
N VAL A 27 -3.49 -19.97 6.39
CA VAL A 27 -4.71 -19.19 6.13
C VAL A 27 -4.94 -19.00 4.63
N ALA A 28 -6.20 -18.93 4.23
CA ALA A 28 -6.58 -18.72 2.82
C ALA A 28 -6.31 -17.29 2.34
N LYS A 29 -6.34 -16.32 3.26
CA LYS A 29 -6.17 -14.89 2.96
C LYS A 29 -5.28 -14.21 3.99
N VAL A 30 -4.52 -13.23 3.53
CA VAL A 30 -3.74 -12.31 4.37
C VAL A 30 -4.11 -10.88 3.99
N LEU A 31 -4.45 -10.07 4.97
CA LEU A 31 -4.53 -8.61 4.82
C LEU A 31 -3.18 -8.01 5.23
N TYR A 32 -2.45 -7.48 4.25
CA TYR A 32 -1.26 -6.68 4.47
C TYR A 32 -1.63 -5.20 4.51
N LEU A 33 -1.12 -4.50 5.50
CA LEU A 33 -1.25 -3.05 5.65
C LEU A 33 0.11 -2.44 5.96
N ASP A 34 0.41 -1.29 5.37
CA ASP A 34 1.59 -0.50 5.76
C ASP A 34 1.43 0.03 7.20
N ALA A 35 2.55 0.26 7.88
CA ALA A 35 2.56 0.65 9.29
C ALA A 35 2.05 2.09 9.56
N ASP A 36 1.79 2.86 8.51
CA ASP A 36 1.26 4.22 8.53
C ASP A 36 -0.23 4.28 8.14
N ILE A 37 -0.95 3.18 8.37
CA ILE A 37 -2.39 3.06 8.15
C ILE A 37 -3.15 3.03 9.49
N ILE A 38 -4.24 3.80 9.57
CA ILE A 38 -5.21 3.76 10.67
C ILE A 38 -6.52 3.15 10.18
N CYS A 39 -7.03 2.19 10.94
CA CYS A 39 -8.35 1.60 10.71
C CYS A 39 -9.40 2.33 11.57
N GLN A 40 -10.43 2.88 10.92
CA GLN A 40 -11.54 3.56 11.61
C GLN A 40 -12.92 2.93 11.33
N GLY A 41 -12.96 1.81 10.62
CA GLY A 41 -14.21 1.15 10.25
C GLY A 41 -14.13 -0.38 10.32
N THR A 42 -15.23 -1.05 9.97
CA THR A 42 -15.29 -2.51 9.99
C THR A 42 -14.55 -3.14 8.80
N ILE A 43 -13.75 -4.16 9.08
CA ILE A 43 -13.06 -4.98 8.07
C ILE A 43 -13.85 -6.26 7.74
N GLU A 44 -15.05 -6.44 8.31
CA GLU A 44 -15.85 -7.64 8.13
C GLU A 44 -16.09 -8.02 6.65
N PRO A 45 -16.36 -7.06 5.74
CA PRO A 45 -16.48 -7.38 4.31
C PRO A 45 -15.23 -8.01 3.70
N LEU A 46 -14.02 -7.60 4.15
CA LEU A 46 -12.75 -8.19 3.71
C LEU A 46 -12.57 -9.60 4.26
N ILE A 47 -12.99 -9.85 5.51
CA ILE A 47 -12.94 -11.17 6.13
C ILE A 47 -13.87 -12.14 5.39
N LYS A 48 -15.07 -11.69 5.01
CA LYS A 48 -16.07 -12.50 4.28
C LYS A 48 -15.80 -12.63 2.79
N PHE A 49 -14.90 -11.81 2.23
CA PHE A 49 -14.65 -11.79 0.81
C PHE A 49 -14.12 -13.13 0.30
N SER A 50 -14.69 -13.63 -0.81
CA SER A 50 -14.21 -14.82 -1.50
C SER A 50 -13.61 -14.42 -2.85
N PHE A 51 -12.37 -14.87 -3.10
CA PHE A 51 -11.68 -14.58 -4.34
C PHE A 51 -12.24 -15.38 -5.50
N PRO A 52 -12.46 -14.78 -6.68
CA PRO A 52 -12.58 -15.52 -7.94
C PRO A 52 -11.30 -16.35 -8.20
N ASP A 53 -11.44 -17.44 -8.98
CA ASP A 53 -10.36 -18.41 -9.16
C ASP A 53 -9.11 -17.88 -9.83
N ASP A 54 -9.22 -16.84 -10.65
CA ASP A 54 -8.11 -16.26 -11.40
C ASP A 54 -7.43 -15.07 -10.68
N LYS A 55 -7.96 -14.63 -9.52
CA LYS A 55 -7.49 -13.43 -8.82
C LYS A 55 -6.53 -13.73 -7.69
N VAL A 56 -5.42 -12.97 -7.68
CA VAL A 56 -4.31 -13.14 -6.73
C VAL A 56 -4.42 -12.19 -5.55
N ALA A 57 -4.88 -10.97 -5.78
CA ALA A 57 -5.02 -9.97 -4.72
C ALA A 57 -6.17 -9.00 -5.01
N MET A 58 -6.71 -8.41 -3.94
CA MET A 58 -7.55 -7.22 -3.97
C MET A 58 -6.71 -6.04 -3.51
N VAL A 59 -6.79 -4.94 -4.26
CA VAL A 59 -5.97 -3.74 -4.10
C VAL A 59 -6.80 -2.49 -4.31
N VAL A 60 -6.24 -1.32 -3.98
CA VAL A 60 -6.87 -0.02 -4.25
C VAL A 60 -5.98 0.78 -5.20
N THR A 61 -6.58 1.36 -6.23
CA THR A 61 -5.86 2.17 -7.22
C THR A 61 -5.30 3.45 -6.61
N GLU A 62 -4.19 3.89 -7.17
CA GLU A 62 -3.53 5.18 -6.90
C GLU A 62 -3.50 6.00 -8.19
N GLY A 63 -3.69 7.31 -8.10
CA GLY A 63 -3.69 8.20 -9.27
C GLY A 63 -4.96 8.08 -10.12
N GLN A 64 -4.86 8.45 -11.39
CA GLN A 64 -5.97 8.50 -12.35
C GLN A 64 -5.59 7.87 -13.69
N ALA A 65 -6.57 7.65 -14.56
CA ALA A 65 -6.43 6.88 -15.79
C ALA A 65 -5.32 7.36 -16.74
N ASP A 66 -5.18 8.67 -16.93
CA ASP A 66 -4.13 9.25 -17.77
C ASP A 66 -2.72 8.98 -17.22
N TRP A 67 -2.57 8.94 -15.90
CA TRP A 67 -1.33 8.57 -15.25
C TRP A 67 -1.07 7.07 -15.33
N TRP A 68 -2.10 6.21 -15.22
CA TRP A 68 -1.96 4.76 -15.37
C TRP A 68 -1.48 4.39 -16.78
N GLU A 69 -1.99 5.05 -17.81
CA GLU A 69 -1.51 4.86 -19.19
C GLU A 69 -0.03 5.19 -19.35
N LYS A 70 0.43 6.32 -18.78
CA LYS A 70 1.85 6.69 -18.77
C LYS A 70 2.69 5.66 -18.02
N ARG A 71 2.21 5.16 -16.88
CA ARG A 71 2.90 4.10 -16.13
C ARG A 71 2.94 2.78 -16.89
N ALA A 72 1.84 2.37 -17.51
CA ALA A 72 1.77 1.18 -18.35
C ALA A 72 2.83 1.24 -19.47
N HIS A 73 2.94 2.38 -20.15
CA HIS A 73 3.96 2.58 -21.18
C HIS A 73 5.39 2.54 -20.60
N SER A 74 5.67 3.28 -19.54
CA SER A 74 7.01 3.37 -18.95
C SER A 74 7.50 2.04 -18.37
N LEU A 75 6.61 1.26 -17.77
CA LEU A 75 6.93 -0.05 -17.22
C LEU A 75 6.88 -1.18 -18.27
N GLY A 76 6.29 -0.92 -19.44
CA GLY A 76 6.14 -1.90 -20.52
C GLY A 76 5.10 -2.99 -20.24
N VAL A 77 4.05 -2.69 -19.45
CA VAL A 77 2.99 -3.63 -19.09
C VAL A 77 1.63 -2.99 -19.34
N ALA A 78 0.99 -3.35 -20.46
CA ALA A 78 -0.28 -2.76 -20.91
C ALA A 78 -1.42 -2.91 -19.89
N GLY A 79 -1.48 -4.00 -19.14
CA GLY A 79 -2.53 -4.23 -18.13
C GLY A 79 -2.59 -3.18 -17.03
N ILE A 80 -1.51 -2.44 -16.78
CA ILE A 80 -1.44 -1.33 -15.81
C ILE A 80 -2.34 -0.16 -16.20
N SER A 81 -2.68 0.01 -17.47
CA SER A 81 -3.62 1.04 -17.93
C SER A 81 -5.04 0.87 -17.38
N LYS A 82 -5.39 -0.32 -16.90
CA LYS A 82 -6.67 -0.60 -16.23
C LYS A 82 -6.70 -0.15 -14.76
N GLY A 83 -5.54 0.16 -14.18
CA GLY A 83 -5.36 0.60 -12.80
C GLY A 83 -3.96 0.30 -12.31
N TYR A 84 -3.32 1.32 -11.73
CA TYR A 84 -2.09 1.19 -10.96
C TYR A 84 -2.45 1.31 -9.48
N PHE A 85 -2.00 0.37 -8.64
CA PHE A 85 -2.38 0.33 -7.24
C PHE A 85 -1.25 0.73 -6.31
N ASN A 86 -1.63 1.26 -5.15
CA ASN A 86 -0.73 1.50 -4.02
C ASN A 86 -0.52 0.21 -3.23
N SER A 87 0.74 -0.15 -2.98
CA SER A 87 1.13 -1.42 -2.34
C SER A 87 0.95 -1.45 -0.82
N GLY A 88 0.49 -0.36 -0.21
CA GLY A 88 0.25 -0.29 1.24
C GLY A 88 -0.99 -1.04 1.72
N PHE A 89 -1.92 -1.38 0.83
CA PHE A 89 -3.07 -2.22 1.11
C PHE A 89 -3.10 -3.39 0.13
N LEU A 90 -3.01 -4.63 0.65
CA LEU A 90 -3.14 -5.85 -0.14
C LEU A 90 -3.97 -6.88 0.63
N LEU A 91 -5.14 -7.25 0.12
CA LEU A 91 -5.79 -8.49 0.55
C LEU A 91 -5.34 -9.60 -0.39
N ILE A 92 -4.58 -10.56 0.10
CA ILE A 92 -3.84 -11.55 -0.68
C ILE A 92 -4.54 -12.91 -0.59
N ASN A 93 -4.77 -13.55 -1.75
CA ASN A 93 -5.07 -14.97 -1.84
C ASN A 93 -3.76 -15.76 -1.75
N THR A 94 -3.48 -16.39 -0.61
CA THR A 94 -2.18 -17.01 -0.33
C THR A 94 -1.87 -18.16 -1.30
N ALA A 95 -2.86 -18.98 -1.65
CA ALA A 95 -2.69 -20.08 -2.58
C ALA A 95 -2.36 -19.60 -4.00
N LYS A 96 -3.06 -18.57 -4.48
CA LYS A 96 -2.81 -18.00 -5.83
C LYS A 96 -1.51 -17.22 -5.89
N TRP A 97 -1.14 -16.52 -4.83
CA TRP A 97 0.16 -15.85 -4.70
C TRP A 97 1.31 -16.84 -4.85
N ALA A 98 1.24 -17.97 -4.14
CA ALA A 98 2.23 -19.04 -4.23
C ALA A 98 2.25 -19.71 -5.62
N ALA A 99 1.07 -20.07 -6.15
CA ALA A 99 0.98 -20.71 -7.46
C ALA A 99 1.55 -19.82 -8.59
N GLN A 100 1.47 -18.50 -8.44
CA GLN A 100 2.07 -17.54 -9.37
C GLN A 100 3.55 -17.21 -9.05
N GLN A 101 4.11 -17.78 -7.97
CA GLN A 101 5.47 -17.52 -7.48
C GLN A 101 5.78 -16.03 -7.33
N VAL A 102 4.79 -15.24 -6.83
CA VAL A 102 4.88 -13.78 -6.83
C VAL A 102 6.12 -13.29 -6.09
N SER A 103 6.41 -13.84 -4.90
CA SER A 103 7.57 -13.46 -4.10
C SER A 103 8.90 -13.69 -4.84
N ALA A 104 9.09 -14.91 -5.40
CA ALA A 104 10.30 -15.26 -6.10
C ALA A 104 10.50 -14.42 -7.38
N ARG A 105 9.42 -14.20 -8.13
CA ARG A 105 9.45 -13.37 -9.35
C ARG A 105 9.70 -11.91 -9.05
N ALA A 106 9.10 -11.36 -8.00
CA ALA A 106 9.34 -9.98 -7.57
C ALA A 106 10.81 -9.75 -7.20
N ILE A 107 11.40 -10.67 -6.42
CA ILE A 107 12.81 -10.60 -6.04
C ILE A 107 13.72 -10.77 -7.28
N ALA A 108 13.38 -11.64 -8.21
CA ALA A 108 14.13 -11.79 -9.46
C ALA A 108 14.13 -10.51 -10.29
N MET A 109 12.96 -9.89 -10.48
CA MET A 109 12.81 -8.63 -11.22
C MET A 109 13.62 -7.48 -10.61
N LEU A 110 13.71 -7.40 -9.28
CA LEU A 110 14.53 -6.40 -8.58
C LEU A 110 16.04 -6.60 -8.76
N ASN A 111 16.48 -7.72 -9.34
CA ASN A 111 17.86 -7.99 -9.72
C ASN A 111 18.12 -7.80 -11.22
N GLU A 112 17.11 -7.44 -12.01
CA GLU A 112 17.23 -7.22 -13.45
C GLU A 112 17.56 -5.76 -13.75
N PRO A 113 18.71 -5.42 -14.37
CA PRO A 113 19.12 -4.04 -14.64
C PRO A 113 18.08 -3.26 -15.46
N GLU A 114 17.41 -3.91 -16.41
CA GLU A 114 16.42 -3.25 -17.26
C GLU A 114 15.10 -2.94 -16.52
N VAL A 115 14.76 -3.69 -15.47
CA VAL A 115 13.66 -3.39 -14.57
C VAL A 115 14.03 -2.21 -13.66
N ILE A 116 15.21 -2.28 -13.03
CA ILE A 116 15.68 -1.23 -12.09
C ILE A 116 15.69 0.16 -12.73
N LYS A 117 16.05 0.26 -14.03
CA LYS A 117 16.03 1.54 -14.76
C LYS A 117 14.64 2.16 -14.94
N LYS A 118 13.58 1.35 -14.88
CA LYS A 118 12.19 1.79 -15.16
C LYS A 118 11.38 2.06 -13.89
N ILE A 119 11.73 1.41 -12.78
CA ILE A 119 10.98 1.50 -11.54
C ILE A 119 11.36 2.74 -10.73
N THR A 120 10.37 3.35 -10.08
CA THR A 120 10.54 4.50 -9.18
C THR A 120 10.13 4.16 -7.75
N HIS A 121 9.19 3.23 -7.60
CA HIS A 121 8.71 2.67 -6.34
C HIS A 121 8.98 1.14 -6.39
N PRO A 122 10.12 0.67 -5.90
CA PRO A 122 10.62 -0.66 -6.23
C PRO A 122 9.64 -1.80 -5.96
N ASP A 123 9.02 -1.82 -4.79
CA ASP A 123 8.05 -2.84 -4.40
C ASP A 123 6.71 -2.69 -5.13
N GLN A 124 6.20 -1.47 -5.20
CA GLN A 124 4.90 -1.15 -5.80
C GLN A 124 4.91 -1.36 -7.32
N ASP A 125 5.93 -0.85 -8.02
CA ASP A 125 6.04 -1.02 -9.47
C ASP A 125 6.16 -2.50 -9.86
N VAL A 126 6.99 -3.26 -9.15
CA VAL A 126 7.17 -4.69 -9.42
C VAL A 126 5.88 -5.48 -9.20
N LEU A 127 5.13 -5.20 -8.13
CA LEU A 127 3.84 -5.85 -7.91
C LEU A 127 2.81 -5.47 -8.98
N ASN A 128 2.75 -4.20 -9.39
CA ASN A 128 1.88 -3.76 -10.49
C ASN A 128 2.24 -4.45 -11.81
N MET A 129 3.55 -4.61 -12.12
CA MET A 129 4.00 -5.33 -13.32
C MET A 129 3.63 -6.82 -13.29
N LEU A 130 3.76 -7.47 -12.13
CA LEU A 130 3.50 -8.91 -11.99
C LEU A 130 2.02 -9.27 -11.97
N LEU A 131 1.17 -8.38 -11.42
CA LEU A 131 -0.20 -8.71 -11.07
C LEU A 131 -1.26 -8.00 -11.93
N ALA A 132 -0.90 -7.13 -12.86
CA ALA A 132 -1.77 -6.21 -13.60
C ALA A 132 -3.13 -6.80 -14.04
N ASP A 133 -3.18 -8.05 -14.54
CA ASP A 133 -4.42 -8.69 -15.01
C ASP A 133 -5.06 -9.65 -13.98
N LYS A 134 -4.46 -9.77 -12.77
CA LYS A 134 -4.84 -10.75 -11.74
C LYS A 134 -5.39 -10.10 -10.46
N LEU A 135 -5.82 -8.85 -10.58
CA LEU A 135 -6.26 -8.03 -9.47
C LEU A 135 -7.77 -7.86 -9.42
N ILE A 136 -8.25 -7.54 -8.23
CA ILE A 136 -9.55 -6.94 -7.99
C ILE A 136 -9.29 -5.55 -7.45
N PHE A 137 -9.90 -4.54 -8.06
CA PHE A 137 -9.84 -3.18 -7.57
C PHE A 137 -10.99 -2.93 -6.61
N ALA A 138 -10.65 -2.64 -5.35
CA ALA A 138 -11.59 -2.31 -4.30
C ALA A 138 -11.88 -0.80 -4.25
N ASP A 139 -12.94 -0.46 -3.53
CA ASP A 139 -13.31 0.93 -3.26
C ASP A 139 -12.19 1.67 -2.52
N ILE A 140 -12.01 2.96 -2.82
CA ILE A 140 -10.97 3.83 -2.24
C ILE A 140 -11.02 3.91 -0.71
N LYS A 141 -12.19 3.67 -0.11
CA LYS A 141 -12.34 3.63 1.36
C LYS A 141 -11.42 2.63 2.06
N TYR A 142 -10.94 1.59 1.35
CA TYR A 142 -9.99 0.61 1.88
C TYR A 142 -8.52 1.02 1.77
N ASN A 143 -8.22 2.15 1.14
CA ASN A 143 -6.88 2.76 1.13
C ASN A 143 -7.00 4.25 0.78
N THR A 144 -7.71 5.01 1.61
CA THR A 144 -7.84 6.46 1.43
C THR A 144 -6.50 7.11 1.76
N GLN A 145 -5.73 7.41 0.72
CA GLN A 145 -4.40 7.98 0.84
C GLN A 145 -4.49 9.46 1.20
N PHE A 146 -3.66 9.87 2.13
CA PHE A 146 -3.56 11.22 2.61
C PHE A 146 -2.11 11.62 2.84
N SER A 147 -1.69 12.77 2.33
CA SER A 147 -0.39 13.37 2.65
C SER A 147 -0.57 14.67 3.41
N LEU A 148 -0.03 14.74 4.63
CA LEU A 148 -0.05 15.97 5.43
C LEU A 148 0.58 17.17 4.70
N ASN A 149 1.51 16.92 3.79
CA ASN A 149 2.14 17.97 2.98
C ASN A 149 1.15 18.67 2.03
N TYR A 150 0.04 18.01 1.65
CA TYR A 150 -0.96 18.62 0.77
C TYR A 150 -1.93 19.54 1.50
N GLN A 151 -2.10 19.39 2.82
CA GLN A 151 -2.98 20.27 3.61
C GLN A 151 -2.54 21.74 3.65
N LEU A 152 -1.28 22.01 3.33
CA LEU A 152 -0.77 23.38 3.26
C LEU A 152 -1.19 24.11 1.97
N LYS A 153 -1.94 23.45 1.08
CA LYS A 153 -2.45 24.06 -0.16
C LYS A 153 -3.89 24.52 0.05
N GLU A 154 -4.20 25.76 -0.28
CA GLU A 154 -5.55 26.35 -0.14
C GLU A 154 -6.65 25.58 -0.89
N SER A 155 -6.31 24.87 -1.96
CA SER A 155 -7.23 24.07 -2.79
C SER A 155 -7.37 22.61 -2.34
N PHE A 156 -6.84 22.24 -1.18
CA PHE A 156 -6.84 20.86 -0.76
C PHE A 156 -8.23 20.41 -0.27
N ILE A 157 -8.73 19.30 -0.84
CA ILE A 157 -9.95 18.64 -0.37
C ILE A 157 -9.51 17.39 0.41
N ASN A 158 -9.94 17.30 1.68
CA ASN A 158 -9.68 16.12 2.50
C ASN A 158 -10.43 14.90 1.92
N PRO A 159 -9.71 13.83 1.46
CA PRO A 159 -10.34 12.63 0.91
C PRO A 159 -10.94 11.73 1.99
N VAL A 160 -10.61 11.94 3.27
CA VAL A 160 -11.09 11.14 4.38
C VAL A 160 -12.53 11.52 4.69
N THR A 161 -13.42 10.52 4.73
CA THR A 161 -14.85 10.67 5.03
C THR A 161 -15.26 9.69 6.13
N ASN A 162 -16.50 9.81 6.61
CA ASN A 162 -17.06 8.86 7.58
C ASN A 162 -17.16 7.42 7.04
N ASN A 163 -17.10 7.23 5.71
CA ASN A 163 -17.10 5.92 5.08
C ASN A 163 -15.70 5.33 4.90
N THR A 164 -14.64 6.11 5.14
CA THR A 164 -13.26 5.64 5.06
C THR A 164 -13.02 4.52 6.09
N ILE A 165 -12.50 3.39 5.64
CA ILE A 165 -12.13 2.26 6.52
C ILE A 165 -10.67 2.36 6.92
N PHE A 166 -9.78 2.58 5.95
CA PHE A 166 -8.35 2.76 6.21
C PHE A 166 -7.88 4.12 5.71
N ILE A 167 -7.30 4.91 6.62
CA ILE A 167 -6.58 6.14 6.31
C ILE A 167 -5.11 5.78 6.18
N HIS A 168 -4.53 6.03 5.02
CA HIS A 168 -3.12 5.78 4.75
C HIS A 168 -2.36 7.11 4.67
N TYR A 169 -1.54 7.39 5.66
CA TYR A 169 -0.74 8.61 5.75
C TYR A 169 0.53 8.51 4.90
N ILE A 170 0.39 8.73 3.58
CA ILE A 170 1.51 8.67 2.63
C ILE A 170 2.45 9.88 2.77
N GLY A 171 3.65 9.76 2.22
CA GLY A 171 4.65 10.85 2.20
C GLY A 171 5.47 10.97 3.48
N PRO A 172 6.40 11.94 3.54
CA PRO A 172 7.40 12.02 4.61
C PRO A 172 6.85 12.59 5.93
N THR A 173 5.83 13.46 5.89
CA THR A 173 5.22 14.00 7.11
C THR A 173 4.14 13.05 7.60
N LYS A 174 4.25 12.65 8.86
CA LYS A 174 3.39 11.66 9.48
C LYS A 174 2.64 12.25 10.69
N PRO A 175 1.46 11.71 11.06
CA PRO A 175 0.67 12.24 12.17
C PRO A 175 1.33 12.07 13.55
N TRP A 176 2.38 11.25 13.64
CA TRP A 176 3.18 11.09 14.88
C TRP A 176 4.38 12.03 14.97
N HIS A 177 4.54 12.96 14.03
CA HIS A 177 5.51 14.04 14.15
C HIS A 177 4.93 15.16 15.02
N ASP A 178 5.73 15.76 15.92
CA ASP A 178 5.26 16.76 16.88
C ASP A 178 4.83 18.09 16.25
N TRP A 179 5.16 18.34 14.99
CA TRP A 179 4.68 19.49 14.20
C TRP A 179 3.44 19.19 13.34
N ALA A 180 2.92 17.94 13.39
CA ALA A 180 1.83 17.49 12.51
C ALA A 180 0.64 16.91 13.28
N TRP A 181 0.71 16.80 14.60
CA TRP A 181 -0.31 16.10 15.40
C TRP A 181 -1.65 16.83 15.51
N ASP A 182 -1.66 18.18 15.42
CA ASP A 182 -2.83 19.02 15.61
C ASP A 182 -3.60 19.32 14.30
N TYR A 183 -3.13 18.83 13.16
CA TYR A 183 -3.91 18.91 11.93
C TYR A 183 -5.17 18.04 12.02
N PRO A 184 -6.33 18.50 11.48
CA PRO A 184 -7.59 17.77 11.55
C PRO A 184 -7.49 16.31 11.08
N VAL A 185 -6.67 16.05 10.04
CA VAL A 185 -6.46 14.69 9.50
C VAL A 185 -5.62 13.80 10.39
N SER A 186 -4.87 14.35 11.35
CA SER A 186 -4.09 13.58 12.32
C SER A 186 -4.95 13.11 13.51
N GLN A 187 -6.18 13.62 13.63
CA GLN A 187 -7.05 13.31 14.76
C GLN A 187 -7.31 11.80 14.89
N ALA A 188 -7.61 11.12 13.79
CA ALA A 188 -7.85 9.66 13.81
C ALA A 188 -6.63 8.89 14.34
N PHE A 189 -5.40 9.31 14.00
CA PHE A 189 -4.19 8.74 14.56
C PHE A 189 -4.08 9.04 16.06
N MET A 190 -4.34 10.26 16.49
CA MET A 190 -4.23 10.64 17.91
C MET A 190 -5.27 9.91 18.77
N GLU A 191 -6.49 9.73 18.28
CA GLU A 191 -7.52 8.93 18.93
C GLU A 191 -7.07 7.46 19.09
N ALA A 192 -6.59 6.83 18.00
CA ALA A 192 -6.06 5.47 18.03
C ALA A 192 -4.86 5.34 18.98
N LYS A 193 -3.91 6.29 18.95
CA LYS A 193 -2.78 6.35 19.88
C LYS A 193 -3.24 6.41 21.32
N ASN A 194 -4.18 7.30 21.64
CA ASN A 194 -4.67 7.50 23.01
C ASN A 194 -5.44 6.28 23.54
N ALA A 195 -6.09 5.51 22.65
CA ALA A 195 -6.76 4.27 23.00
C ALA A 195 -5.81 3.05 23.09
N SER A 196 -4.54 3.22 22.73
CA SER A 196 -3.54 2.14 22.67
C SER A 196 -2.62 2.10 23.89
N PRO A 197 -1.84 1.00 24.08
CA PRO A 197 -0.78 0.94 25.09
C PRO A 197 0.29 2.02 24.91
N TRP A 198 0.43 2.60 23.72
CA TRP A 198 1.43 3.64 23.36
C TRP A 198 0.93 5.07 23.62
N LYS A 199 -0.18 5.27 24.32
CA LYS A 199 -0.74 6.60 24.62
C LYS A 199 0.27 7.60 25.20
N ASN A 200 1.20 7.13 26.03
CA ASN A 200 2.22 7.94 26.67
C ASN A 200 3.54 8.03 25.86
N THR A 201 3.62 7.40 24.67
CA THR A 201 4.82 7.50 23.83
C THR A 201 4.89 8.92 23.25
N ALA A 202 6.05 9.57 23.40
CA ALA A 202 6.27 10.89 22.83
C ALA A 202 6.18 10.89 21.30
N LEU A 203 5.72 12.00 20.73
CA LEU A 203 5.77 12.23 19.29
C LEU A 203 7.24 12.44 18.85
N LEU A 204 7.51 12.15 17.56
CA LEU A 204 8.85 12.32 17.01
C LEU A 204 9.15 13.80 16.78
N LYS A 205 10.28 14.26 17.26
CA LYS A 205 10.80 15.61 17.02
C LYS A 205 11.49 15.70 15.66
N PRO A 206 11.58 16.91 15.05
CA PRO A 206 12.43 17.13 13.90
C PRO A 206 13.89 16.73 14.22
N ASN A 207 14.56 16.11 13.24
CA ASN A 207 16.00 15.84 13.33
C ASN A 207 16.80 17.12 13.09
#